data_ac000cbf842fcbe4034c084e4c75ead4
#
_entry.id   ac000cbf842fcbe4034c084e4c75ead4
#
_cell.length_a   1.000
_cell.length_b   1.000
_cell.length_c   1.000
_cell.angle_alpha   90.00
_cell.angle_beta   90.00
_cell.angle_gamma   90.00
#
_symmetry.space_group_name_H-M   'P 1'
#
loop_
_entity.id
_entity.type
_entity.pdbx_description
1 polymer ?
#
loop_
_entity_poly.entity_id
_entity_poly.type
_entity_poly.pdbx_seq_one_letter_code
_entity_poly.pdbx_strand_id
1 'polypeptide(L)'
;MQSAVDQPGRGKFELFEHSWAGLGVFVITWILVLILLAVLIFGVLGLSSDSPMAGFVQSLLSHLLTLFIIVPYVIRLPKGKRTFIQYLDDIRLNKIQPLGRLLLLAVSCFLILAFCQVAGSLVFRLSRGLTITWEFIRLSVLDFSGDLPPRSPSLLVSFPSIFEEVAFRGVILTLFLSRYSEWKSILISAVAFGGMHVFNLVSGRELAWVLGQIVWASILGIFYGYLVIRTGSLLPAMIVHYLGNVFVGSLTSYIGDLASIQVQALYGIVFSFGLLPTSLMILWTRFFTARMPFSVE
;
A
#
# COMPACT_ATOMS: atom_id res chain seq x y z
N MET A 1 11.68 -45.64 -42.89
CA MET A 1 11.71 -45.27 -41.49
C MET A 1 11.52 -43.75 -41.41
N GLN A 2 10.28 -43.31 -41.25
CA GLN A 2 9.94 -41.90 -41.08
C GLN A 2 10.12 -41.58 -39.58
N SER A 3 11.03 -40.65 -39.27
CA SER A 3 11.22 -40.11 -37.91
C SER A 3 9.93 -39.39 -37.48
N ALA A 4 9.38 -39.83 -36.37
CA ALA A 4 8.30 -39.14 -35.69
C ALA A 4 8.81 -37.72 -35.31
N VAL A 5 8.22 -36.71 -35.96
CA VAL A 5 8.38 -35.31 -35.56
C VAL A 5 7.70 -35.17 -34.20
N ASP A 6 8.50 -35.00 -33.16
CA ASP A 6 8.01 -34.60 -31.85
C ASP A 6 7.15 -33.33 -31.99
N GLN A 7 5.84 -33.48 -31.86
CA GLN A 7 4.95 -32.33 -31.69
C GLN A 7 5.34 -31.63 -30.38
N PRO A 8 5.61 -30.32 -30.40
CA PRO A 8 5.87 -29.59 -29.16
C PRO A 8 4.64 -29.76 -28.28
N GLY A 9 4.83 -30.38 -27.12
CA GLY A 9 3.79 -30.59 -26.14
C GLY A 9 3.08 -29.25 -25.88
N ARG A 10 1.74 -29.28 -25.89
CA ARG A 10 0.92 -28.12 -25.48
C ARG A 10 1.47 -27.64 -24.14
N GLY A 11 2.17 -26.47 -24.16
CA GLY A 11 2.76 -25.86 -22.98
C GLY A 11 1.70 -25.73 -21.90
N LYS A 12 2.00 -26.20 -20.70
CA LYS A 12 1.10 -26.03 -19.55
C LYS A 12 0.86 -24.54 -19.37
N PHE A 13 -0.39 -24.13 -19.29
CA PHE A 13 -0.76 -22.75 -18.99
C PHE A 13 -0.14 -22.35 -17.65
N GLU A 14 0.74 -21.37 -17.68
CA GLU A 14 1.40 -20.84 -16.48
C GLU A 14 0.87 -19.42 -16.21
N LEU A 15 0.20 -19.24 -15.09
CA LEU A 15 -0.51 -18.00 -14.77
C LEU A 15 0.42 -16.76 -14.75
N PHE A 16 1.67 -16.93 -14.29
CA PHE A 16 2.65 -15.84 -14.26
C PHE A 16 3.08 -15.38 -15.67
N GLU A 17 2.83 -16.18 -16.71
CA GLU A 17 3.04 -15.76 -18.09
C GLU A 17 1.95 -14.83 -18.62
N HIS A 18 0.85 -14.71 -17.89
CA HIS A 18 -0.32 -13.89 -18.23
C HIS A 18 -0.60 -12.87 -17.12
N SER A 19 0.19 -11.78 -17.06
CA SER A 19 0.19 -10.83 -15.93
C SER A 19 -1.20 -10.30 -15.56
N TRP A 20 -2.08 -10.04 -16.52
CA TRP A 20 -3.45 -9.60 -16.25
C TRP A 20 -4.34 -10.69 -15.65
N ALA A 21 -4.21 -11.92 -16.15
CA ALA A 21 -4.90 -13.06 -15.54
C ALA A 21 -4.36 -13.32 -14.12
N GLY A 22 -3.04 -13.21 -13.95
CA GLY A 22 -2.39 -13.29 -12.63
C GLY A 22 -2.91 -12.27 -11.64
N LEU A 23 -3.05 -11.00 -12.08
CA LEU A 23 -3.66 -9.94 -11.26
C LEU A 23 -5.12 -10.30 -10.89
N GLY A 24 -5.93 -10.72 -11.86
CA GLY A 24 -7.33 -11.10 -11.62
C GLY A 24 -7.45 -12.24 -10.61
N VAL A 25 -6.67 -13.31 -10.78
CA VAL A 25 -6.65 -14.45 -9.84
C VAL A 25 -6.17 -14.02 -8.46
N PHE A 26 -5.14 -13.18 -8.37
CA PHE A 26 -4.66 -12.66 -7.11
C PHE A 26 -5.75 -11.90 -6.35
N VAL A 27 -6.41 -10.93 -7.01
CA VAL A 27 -7.46 -10.11 -6.40
C VAL A 27 -8.65 -10.95 -5.97
N ILE A 28 -9.14 -11.86 -6.84
CA ILE A 28 -10.25 -12.76 -6.52
C ILE A 28 -9.90 -13.63 -5.31
N THR A 29 -8.69 -14.21 -5.30
CA THR A 29 -8.25 -15.07 -4.19
C THR A 29 -8.20 -14.29 -2.88
N TRP A 30 -7.65 -13.09 -2.88
CA TRP A 30 -7.58 -12.25 -1.69
C TRP A 30 -8.98 -11.91 -1.15
N ILE A 31 -9.92 -11.53 -2.03
CA ILE A 31 -11.31 -11.26 -1.65
C ILE A 31 -11.96 -12.52 -1.06
N LEU A 32 -11.78 -13.68 -1.69
CA LEU A 32 -12.34 -14.94 -1.18
C LEU A 32 -11.79 -15.29 0.20
N VAL A 33 -10.49 -15.12 0.44
CA VAL A 33 -9.88 -15.35 1.76
C VAL A 33 -10.43 -14.38 2.80
N LEU A 34 -10.60 -13.09 2.44
CA LEU A 34 -11.22 -12.10 3.33
C LEU A 34 -12.64 -12.50 3.72
N ILE A 35 -13.47 -12.91 2.76
CA ILE A 35 -14.86 -13.33 3.00
C ILE A 35 -14.90 -14.60 3.87
N LEU A 36 -14.09 -15.61 3.54
CA LEU A 36 -14.04 -16.85 4.31
C LEU A 36 -13.63 -16.61 5.76
N LEU A 37 -12.63 -15.75 5.99
CA LEU A 37 -12.22 -15.39 7.34
C LEU A 37 -13.27 -14.54 8.05
N ALA A 38 -13.99 -13.67 7.37
CA ALA A 38 -15.11 -12.92 7.94
C ALA A 38 -16.21 -13.88 8.42
N VAL A 39 -16.62 -14.84 7.59
CA VAL A 39 -17.61 -15.86 7.95
C VAL A 39 -17.14 -16.68 9.14
N LEU A 40 -15.87 -17.09 9.16
CA LEU A 40 -15.32 -17.85 10.28
C LEU A 40 -15.29 -17.01 11.57
N ILE A 41 -14.71 -15.82 11.53
CA ILE A 41 -14.45 -14.99 12.73
C ILE A 41 -15.76 -14.42 13.28
N PHE A 42 -16.60 -13.85 12.44
CA PHE A 42 -17.83 -13.18 12.88
C PHE A 42 -19.03 -14.12 12.90
N GLY A 43 -19.16 -15.00 11.90
CA GLY A 43 -20.30 -15.91 11.79
C GLY A 43 -20.18 -17.14 12.68
N VAL A 44 -19.03 -17.83 12.66
CA VAL A 44 -18.87 -19.12 13.39
C VAL A 44 -18.37 -18.90 14.81
N LEU A 45 -17.31 -18.06 14.99
CA LEU A 45 -16.76 -17.79 16.33
C LEU A 45 -17.56 -16.73 17.10
N GLY A 46 -18.52 -16.05 16.47
CA GLY A 46 -19.42 -15.09 17.11
C GLY A 46 -18.74 -13.82 17.63
N LEU A 47 -17.55 -13.47 17.11
CA LEU A 47 -16.90 -12.22 17.50
C LEU A 47 -17.64 -11.04 16.89
N SER A 48 -17.75 -9.93 17.65
CA SER A 48 -18.40 -8.72 17.15
C SER A 48 -17.64 -8.12 15.96
N SER A 49 -18.39 -7.81 14.89
CA SER A 49 -17.85 -7.08 13.73
C SER A 49 -17.40 -5.65 14.09
N ASP A 50 -17.94 -5.09 15.17
CA ASP A 50 -17.58 -3.77 15.67
C ASP A 50 -16.29 -3.79 16.51
N SER A 51 -15.74 -4.99 16.77
CA SER A 51 -14.48 -5.13 17.49
C SER A 51 -13.29 -4.78 16.59
N PRO A 52 -12.55 -3.69 16.87
CA PRO A 52 -11.37 -3.33 16.10
C PRO A 52 -10.29 -4.41 16.11
N MET A 53 -10.19 -5.16 17.21
CA MET A 53 -9.25 -6.28 17.34
C MET A 53 -9.63 -7.45 16.43
N ALA A 54 -10.93 -7.80 16.34
CA ALA A 54 -11.38 -8.86 15.45
C ALA A 54 -11.15 -8.49 13.98
N GLY A 55 -11.43 -7.25 13.58
CA GLY A 55 -11.11 -6.72 12.25
C GLY A 55 -9.62 -6.74 11.95
N PHE A 56 -8.78 -6.34 12.90
CA PHE A 56 -7.32 -6.43 12.77
C PHE A 56 -6.86 -7.88 12.57
N VAL A 57 -7.32 -8.83 13.39
CA VAL A 57 -6.96 -10.25 13.28
C VAL A 57 -7.41 -10.81 11.92
N GLN A 58 -8.63 -10.53 11.48
CA GLN A 58 -9.11 -10.92 10.16
C GLN A 58 -8.19 -10.41 9.05
N SER A 59 -7.86 -9.12 9.07
CA SER A 59 -6.98 -8.49 8.09
C SER A 59 -5.59 -9.13 8.10
N LEU A 60 -5.00 -9.29 9.28
CA LEU A 60 -3.68 -9.91 9.44
C LEU A 60 -3.66 -11.34 8.88
N LEU A 61 -4.61 -12.18 9.28
CA LEU A 61 -4.69 -13.56 8.81
C LEU A 61 -4.91 -13.64 7.31
N SER A 62 -5.76 -12.76 6.74
CA SER A 62 -5.99 -12.74 5.29
C SER A 62 -4.72 -12.43 4.51
N HIS A 63 -3.93 -11.47 4.97
CA HIS A 63 -2.65 -11.14 4.34
C HIS A 63 -1.62 -12.26 4.48
N LEU A 64 -1.47 -12.82 5.69
CA LEU A 64 -0.51 -13.91 5.93
C LEU A 64 -0.84 -15.14 5.09
N LEU A 65 -2.10 -15.58 5.08
CA LEU A 65 -2.54 -16.73 4.28
C LEU A 65 -2.36 -16.47 2.79
N THR A 66 -2.83 -15.33 2.31
CA THR A 66 -2.78 -15.01 0.87
C THR A 66 -1.34 -14.85 0.41
N LEU A 67 -0.54 -14.00 1.06
CA LEU A 67 0.77 -13.61 0.57
C LEU A 67 1.86 -14.64 0.81
N PHE A 68 1.80 -15.41 1.90
CA PHE A 68 2.91 -16.31 2.27
C PHE A 68 2.57 -17.80 2.13
N ILE A 69 1.31 -18.14 1.88
CA ILE A 69 0.88 -19.52 1.63
C ILE A 69 0.29 -19.66 0.23
N ILE A 70 -0.81 -18.95 -0.07
CA ILE A 70 -1.55 -19.18 -1.31
C ILE A 70 -0.79 -18.68 -2.54
N VAL A 71 -0.25 -17.46 -2.47
CA VAL A 71 0.48 -16.86 -3.60
C VAL A 71 1.70 -17.70 -4.00
N PRO A 72 2.65 -18.05 -3.11
CA PRO A 72 3.83 -18.80 -3.52
C PRO A 72 3.56 -20.27 -3.86
N TYR A 73 2.65 -20.94 -3.15
CA TYR A 73 2.52 -22.40 -3.26
C TYR A 73 1.34 -22.84 -4.14
N VAL A 74 0.23 -22.10 -4.15
CA VAL A 74 -0.99 -22.46 -4.90
C VAL A 74 -1.03 -21.74 -6.24
N ILE A 75 -1.02 -20.40 -6.22
CA ILE A 75 -1.12 -19.57 -7.43
C ILE A 75 0.22 -19.47 -8.16
N ARG A 76 1.34 -19.58 -7.42
CA ARG A 76 2.71 -19.53 -7.93
C ARG A 76 3.05 -18.23 -8.65
N LEU A 77 2.70 -17.10 -8.02
CA LEU A 77 3.07 -15.76 -8.45
C LEU A 77 4.24 -15.25 -7.60
N PRO A 78 5.02 -14.29 -8.08
CA PRO A 78 4.96 -13.66 -9.40
C PRO A 78 5.69 -14.41 -10.53
N LYS A 79 6.46 -15.48 -10.25
CA LYS A 79 7.37 -16.10 -11.22
C LYS A 79 7.27 -17.63 -11.32
N GLY A 80 6.13 -18.22 -11.01
CA GLY A 80 5.95 -19.67 -11.09
C GLY A 80 6.45 -20.42 -9.84
N LYS A 81 6.81 -21.71 -10.01
CA LYS A 81 7.21 -22.57 -8.88
C LYS A 81 8.57 -22.15 -8.32
N ARG A 82 8.61 -21.75 -7.04
CA ARG A 82 9.79 -21.31 -6.31
C ARG A 82 9.85 -21.92 -4.92
N THR A 83 11.05 -21.98 -4.34
CA THR A 83 11.18 -22.15 -2.89
C THR A 83 10.71 -20.89 -2.18
N PHE A 84 10.38 -21.01 -0.88
CA PHE A 84 9.93 -19.85 -0.11
C PHE A 84 10.97 -18.72 -0.07
N ILE A 85 12.25 -19.05 0.08
CA ILE A 85 13.34 -18.07 0.08
C ILE A 85 13.42 -17.36 -1.28
N GLN A 86 13.37 -18.10 -2.39
CA GLN A 86 13.37 -17.51 -3.73
C GLN A 86 12.16 -16.62 -3.96
N TYR A 87 11.00 -16.99 -3.40
CA TYR A 87 9.81 -16.13 -3.43
C TYR A 87 10.05 -14.80 -2.69
N LEU A 88 10.62 -14.84 -1.48
CA LEU A 88 10.97 -13.63 -0.72
C LEU A 88 11.98 -12.74 -1.46
N ASP A 89 12.95 -13.36 -2.17
CA ASP A 89 13.89 -12.65 -3.05
C ASP A 89 13.18 -11.98 -4.22
N ASP A 90 12.31 -12.72 -4.91
CA ASP A 90 11.59 -12.23 -6.08
C ASP A 90 10.69 -11.02 -5.74
N ILE A 91 10.04 -11.05 -4.59
CA ILE A 91 9.22 -9.93 -4.08
C ILE A 91 10.06 -8.87 -3.32
N ARG A 92 11.37 -8.99 -3.24
CA ARG A 92 12.33 -8.07 -2.60
C ARG A 92 12.11 -7.85 -1.10
N LEU A 93 11.47 -8.81 -0.42
CA LEU A 93 11.17 -8.68 1.01
C LEU A 93 12.39 -8.91 1.90
N ASN A 94 13.32 -9.77 1.48
CA ASN A 94 14.60 -10.05 2.18
C ASN A 94 15.76 -9.13 1.75
N LYS A 95 15.55 -8.22 0.80
CA LYS A 95 16.54 -7.24 0.36
C LYS A 95 16.61 -6.06 1.33
N ILE A 96 17.27 -6.25 2.47
CA ILE A 96 17.34 -5.25 3.56
C ILE A 96 18.72 -4.59 3.71
N GLN A 97 19.63 -4.81 2.76
CA GLN A 97 20.96 -4.19 2.78
C GLN A 97 21.10 -3.13 1.66
N PRO A 98 21.82 -2.05 1.93
CA PRO A 98 22.39 -1.63 3.22
C PRO A 98 21.33 -0.96 4.13
N LEU A 99 21.05 -1.58 5.28
CA LEU A 99 19.92 -1.20 6.16
C LEU A 99 19.93 0.28 6.55
N GLY A 100 21.07 0.83 6.95
CA GLY A 100 21.16 2.24 7.39
C GLY A 100 20.74 3.22 6.30
N ARG A 101 21.13 2.97 5.03
CA ARG A 101 20.72 3.82 3.89
C ARG A 101 19.24 3.68 3.56
N LEU A 102 18.70 2.46 3.62
CA LEU A 102 17.27 2.20 3.41
C LEU A 102 16.42 2.92 4.46
N LEU A 103 16.83 2.85 5.74
CA LEU A 103 16.16 3.54 6.84
C LEU A 103 16.25 5.07 6.71
N LEU A 104 17.43 5.59 6.39
CA LEU A 104 17.62 7.04 6.20
C LEU A 104 16.74 7.57 5.08
N LEU A 105 16.69 6.87 3.94
CA LEU A 105 15.81 7.24 2.82
C LEU A 105 14.34 7.15 3.21
N ALA A 106 13.92 6.07 3.90
CA ALA A 106 12.54 5.91 4.34
C ALA A 106 12.10 7.03 5.29
N VAL A 107 12.90 7.30 6.34
CA VAL A 107 12.59 8.36 7.31
C VAL A 107 12.55 9.74 6.65
N SER A 108 13.51 10.05 5.76
CA SER A 108 13.51 11.33 5.07
C SER A 108 12.31 11.51 4.13
N CYS A 109 11.89 10.46 3.42
CA CYS A 109 10.65 10.47 2.62
C CYS A 109 9.42 10.63 3.51
N PHE A 110 9.34 9.93 4.64
CA PHE A 110 8.25 10.11 5.60
C PHE A 110 8.17 11.55 6.12
N LEU A 111 9.30 12.17 6.45
CA LEU A 111 9.31 13.57 6.91
C LEU A 111 8.81 14.54 5.82
N ILE A 112 9.14 14.30 4.55
CA ILE A 112 8.58 15.08 3.42
C ILE A 112 7.07 14.90 3.34
N LEU A 113 6.58 13.65 3.43
CA LEU A 113 5.17 13.34 3.41
C LEU A 113 4.43 14.03 4.56
N ALA A 114 4.93 13.88 5.79
CA ALA A 114 4.36 14.47 7.00
C ALA A 114 4.32 16.00 6.91
N PHE A 115 5.41 16.62 6.44
CA PHE A 115 5.45 18.07 6.23
C PHE A 115 4.37 18.54 5.26
N CYS A 116 4.22 17.88 4.10
CA CYS A 116 3.21 18.24 3.12
C CYS A 116 1.79 18.08 3.68
N GLN A 117 1.54 17.04 4.45
CA GLN A 117 0.25 16.78 5.07
C GLN A 117 -0.11 17.83 6.13
N VAL A 118 0.85 18.19 6.99
CA VAL A 118 0.66 19.26 7.98
C VAL A 118 0.40 20.59 7.27
N ALA A 119 1.27 20.96 6.32
CA ALA A 119 1.12 22.20 5.59
C ALA A 119 -0.24 22.29 4.86
N GLY A 120 -0.65 21.20 4.18
CA GLY A 120 -1.96 21.11 3.54
C GLY A 120 -3.11 21.25 4.50
N SER A 121 -3.01 20.63 5.68
CA SER A 121 -4.03 20.73 6.73
C SER A 121 -4.15 22.16 7.31
N LEU A 122 -3.01 22.83 7.49
CA LEU A 122 -2.99 24.23 7.93
C LEU A 122 -3.64 25.16 6.89
N VAL A 123 -3.28 25.00 5.62
CA VAL A 123 -3.88 25.77 4.52
C VAL A 123 -5.39 25.52 4.44
N PHE A 124 -5.82 24.27 4.57
CA PHE A 124 -7.24 23.91 4.58
C PHE A 124 -7.99 24.60 5.73
N ARG A 125 -7.46 24.55 6.97
CA ARG A 125 -8.08 25.24 8.10
C ARG A 125 -8.21 26.75 7.87
N LEU A 126 -7.13 27.40 7.43
CA LEU A 126 -7.15 28.84 7.13
C LEU A 126 -8.16 29.20 6.05
N SER A 127 -8.27 28.39 4.99
CA SER A 127 -9.25 28.61 3.91
C SER A 127 -10.70 28.52 4.39
N ARG A 128 -10.94 27.84 5.52
CA ARG A 128 -12.24 27.71 6.17
C ARG A 128 -12.48 28.77 7.27
N GLY A 129 -11.57 29.72 7.44
CA GLY A 129 -11.62 30.71 8.50
C GLY A 129 -11.45 30.15 9.92
N LEU A 130 -10.93 28.90 10.03
CA LEU A 130 -10.68 28.27 11.34
C LEU A 130 -9.34 28.73 11.90
N THR A 131 -9.31 29.03 13.20
CA THR A 131 -8.09 29.45 13.88
C THR A 131 -7.11 28.29 14.03
N ILE A 132 -5.80 28.60 13.91
CA ILE A 132 -4.73 27.67 14.22
C ILE A 132 -4.36 27.89 15.68
N THR A 133 -4.69 26.93 16.53
CA THR A 133 -4.33 26.96 17.96
C THR A 133 -3.09 26.11 18.21
N TRP A 134 -2.35 26.41 19.29
CA TRP A 134 -1.24 25.55 19.72
C TRP A 134 -1.72 24.13 20.02
N GLU A 135 -2.91 23.98 20.60
CA GLU A 135 -3.51 22.69 20.86
C GLU A 135 -3.74 21.89 19.57
N PHE A 136 -4.26 22.53 18.51
CA PHE A 136 -4.38 21.89 17.19
C PHE A 136 -3.02 21.40 16.67
N ILE A 137 -1.98 22.24 16.75
CA ILE A 137 -0.63 21.84 16.29
C ILE A 137 -0.11 20.68 17.13
N ARG A 138 -0.21 20.76 18.45
CA ARG A 138 0.25 19.72 19.36
C ARG A 138 -0.43 18.39 19.06
N LEU A 139 -1.75 18.38 18.98
CA LEU A 139 -2.55 17.19 18.74
C LEU A 139 -2.36 16.62 17.31
N SER A 140 -2.23 17.49 16.30
CA SER A 140 -2.05 17.07 14.90
C SER A 140 -0.65 16.53 14.59
N VAL A 141 0.39 17.01 15.30
CA VAL A 141 1.78 16.71 14.98
C VAL A 141 2.46 15.83 16.02
N LEU A 142 2.09 15.97 17.30
CA LEU A 142 2.80 15.34 18.43
C LEU A 142 2.01 14.21 19.08
N ASP A 143 0.70 14.14 18.87
CA ASP A 143 -0.13 13.12 19.49
C ASP A 143 -0.38 11.94 18.55
N PHE A 144 0.43 10.91 18.71
CA PHE A 144 0.27 9.62 18.05
C PHE A 144 -0.57 8.62 18.86
N SER A 145 -1.05 9.01 20.04
CA SER A 145 -1.74 8.10 20.96
C SER A 145 -3.10 7.67 20.48
N GLY A 146 -3.74 8.49 19.63
CA GLY A 146 -5.07 8.17 19.12
C GLY A 146 -6.15 8.16 20.20
N ASP A 147 -5.97 8.89 21.29
CA ASP A 147 -6.78 8.89 22.53
C ASP A 147 -8.17 9.49 22.41
N LEU A 148 -8.75 9.55 21.22
CA LEU A 148 -10.16 9.91 21.07
C LEU A 148 -11.00 8.61 21.06
N PRO A 149 -11.89 8.39 22.04
CA PRO A 149 -12.73 7.18 22.10
C PRO A 149 -13.72 7.12 20.94
N PRO A 150 -14.04 5.92 20.37
CA PRO A 150 -13.53 4.58 20.63
C PRO A 150 -12.49 4.17 19.56
N ARG A 151 -11.21 4.39 19.81
CA ARG A 151 -10.18 4.22 18.78
C ARG A 151 -9.28 3.04 19.05
N SER A 152 -9.16 2.19 18.02
CA SER A 152 -8.00 1.31 17.91
C SER A 152 -6.75 2.17 17.82
N PRO A 153 -5.66 1.81 18.51
CA PRO A 153 -4.40 2.52 18.36
C PRO A 153 -4.06 2.63 16.87
N SER A 154 -3.79 3.84 16.38
CA SER A 154 -3.44 4.07 14.96
C SER A 154 -2.31 3.16 14.48
N LEU A 155 -1.42 2.77 15.39
CA LEU A 155 -0.34 1.80 15.16
C LEU A 155 -0.86 0.44 14.69
N LEU A 156 -1.85 -0.16 15.36
CA LEU A 156 -2.40 -1.46 14.97
C LEU A 156 -3.23 -1.39 13.69
N VAL A 157 -4.07 -0.36 13.57
CA VAL A 157 -4.95 -0.17 12.40
C VAL A 157 -4.14 0.08 11.13
N SER A 158 -2.97 0.73 11.25
CA SER A 158 -2.09 1.00 10.11
C SER A 158 -1.20 -0.18 9.73
N PHE A 159 -1.09 -1.20 10.57
CA PHE A 159 -0.20 -2.35 10.34
C PHE A 159 -0.47 -3.12 9.03
N PRO A 160 -1.72 -3.29 8.55
CA PRO A 160 -1.99 -3.92 7.26
C PRO A 160 -1.28 -3.26 6.07
N SER A 161 -0.97 -1.96 6.12
CA SER A 161 -0.25 -1.26 5.03
C SER A 161 1.12 -1.87 4.69
N ILE A 162 1.76 -2.52 5.66
CA ILE A 162 3.01 -3.26 5.44
C ILE A 162 2.77 -4.41 4.44
N PHE A 163 1.68 -5.16 4.63
CA PHE A 163 1.32 -6.28 3.74
C PHE A 163 0.78 -5.81 2.40
N GLU A 164 0.16 -4.62 2.35
CA GLU A 164 -0.26 -4.00 1.10
C GLU A 164 0.97 -3.72 0.21
N GLU A 165 2.09 -3.29 0.78
CA GLU A 165 3.33 -3.13 0.01
C GLU A 165 3.85 -4.48 -0.50
N VAL A 166 3.76 -5.54 0.30
CA VAL A 166 4.11 -6.91 -0.16
C VAL A 166 3.21 -7.33 -1.32
N ALA A 167 1.90 -7.07 -1.23
CA ALA A 167 0.93 -7.41 -2.27
C ALA A 167 1.20 -6.64 -3.57
N PHE A 168 1.23 -5.31 -3.50
CA PHE A 168 1.24 -4.47 -4.69
C PHE A 168 2.65 -4.24 -5.24
N ARG A 169 3.67 -4.04 -4.40
CA ARG A 169 5.04 -3.77 -4.85
C ARG A 169 5.91 -5.01 -4.88
N GLY A 170 5.61 -5.98 -4.01
CA GLY A 170 6.26 -7.29 -4.05
C GLY A 170 5.70 -8.14 -5.19
N VAL A 171 4.42 -8.53 -5.11
CA VAL A 171 3.83 -9.51 -6.04
C VAL A 171 3.41 -8.86 -7.36
N ILE A 172 2.50 -7.87 -7.34
CA ILE A 172 1.89 -7.32 -8.56
C ILE A 172 2.92 -6.57 -9.38
N LEU A 173 3.69 -5.66 -8.81
CA LEU A 173 4.73 -4.93 -9.54
C LEU A 173 5.73 -5.90 -10.19
N THR A 174 6.21 -6.91 -9.46
CA THR A 174 7.16 -7.91 -9.99
C THR A 174 6.53 -8.74 -11.12
N LEU A 175 5.25 -9.11 -11.00
CA LEU A 175 4.51 -9.81 -12.04
C LEU A 175 4.47 -8.99 -13.35
N PHE A 176 4.22 -7.69 -13.27
CA PHE A 176 4.16 -6.83 -14.45
C PHE A 176 5.55 -6.45 -14.99
N LEU A 177 6.58 -6.34 -14.14
CA LEU A 177 7.96 -6.10 -14.58
C LEU A 177 8.51 -7.22 -15.48
N SER A 178 7.94 -8.43 -15.41
CA SER A 178 8.32 -9.52 -16.31
C SER A 178 7.90 -9.30 -17.77
N ARG A 179 6.95 -8.38 -18.04
CA ARG A 179 6.32 -8.17 -19.35
C ARG A 179 6.32 -6.74 -19.84
N TYR A 180 6.43 -5.78 -18.94
CA TYR A 180 6.29 -4.35 -19.25
C TYR A 180 7.48 -3.55 -18.74
N SER A 181 7.64 -2.34 -19.26
CA SER A 181 8.64 -1.40 -18.77
C SER A 181 8.37 -1.00 -17.31
N GLU A 182 9.40 -0.53 -16.61
CA GLU A 182 9.32 -0.10 -15.20
C GLU A 182 8.13 0.85 -14.97
N TRP A 183 8.00 1.91 -15.77
CA TRP A 183 6.94 2.90 -15.60
C TRP A 183 5.54 2.33 -15.83
N LYS A 184 5.35 1.46 -16.83
CA LYS A 184 4.06 0.80 -17.04
C LYS A 184 3.72 -0.10 -15.85
N SER A 185 4.68 -0.86 -15.35
CA SER A 185 4.49 -1.74 -14.19
C SER A 185 4.18 -0.96 -12.92
N ILE A 186 4.88 0.17 -12.69
CA ILE A 186 4.59 1.08 -11.58
C ILE A 186 3.15 1.60 -11.67
N LEU A 187 2.74 2.11 -12.84
CA LEU A 187 1.41 2.68 -13.03
C LEU A 187 0.31 1.63 -12.83
N ILE A 188 0.48 0.41 -13.38
CA ILE A 188 -0.49 -0.66 -13.20
C ILE A 188 -0.61 -1.06 -11.72
N SER A 189 0.52 -1.25 -11.04
CA SER A 189 0.53 -1.57 -9.60
C SER A 189 -0.09 -0.47 -8.75
N ALA A 190 0.16 0.80 -9.09
CA ALA A 190 -0.37 1.96 -8.39
C ALA A 190 -1.89 2.10 -8.57
N VAL A 191 -2.39 1.92 -9.80
CA VAL A 191 -3.83 1.96 -10.09
C VAL A 191 -4.55 0.78 -9.44
N ALA A 192 -3.96 -0.42 -9.48
CA ALA A 192 -4.52 -1.58 -8.79
C ALA A 192 -4.61 -1.35 -7.28
N PHE A 193 -3.57 -0.77 -6.67
CA PHE A 193 -3.56 -0.39 -5.25
C PHE A 193 -4.65 0.64 -4.92
N GLY A 194 -4.71 1.75 -5.65
CA GLY A 194 -5.76 2.75 -5.43
C GLY A 194 -7.15 2.16 -5.63
N GLY A 195 -7.34 1.36 -6.68
CA GLY A 195 -8.62 0.71 -7.01
C GLY A 195 -9.15 -0.20 -5.90
N MET A 196 -8.28 -0.84 -5.11
CA MET A 196 -8.71 -1.66 -3.97
C MET A 196 -9.48 -0.87 -2.90
N HIS A 197 -9.30 0.45 -2.82
CA HIS A 197 -10.03 1.30 -1.88
C HIS A 197 -11.53 1.42 -2.21
N VAL A 198 -11.98 0.95 -3.39
CA VAL A 198 -13.40 0.86 -3.73
C VAL A 198 -14.19 0.05 -2.68
N PHE A 199 -13.56 -0.92 -2.02
CA PHE A 199 -14.17 -1.70 -0.96
C PHE A 199 -14.56 -0.88 0.27
N ASN A 200 -14.05 0.34 0.45
CA ASN A 200 -14.48 1.24 1.51
C ASN A 200 -15.94 1.69 1.33
N LEU A 201 -16.53 1.55 0.12
CA LEU A 201 -17.98 1.71 -0.07
C LEU A 201 -18.78 0.68 0.71
N VAL A 202 -18.30 -0.57 0.83
CA VAL A 202 -18.95 -1.62 1.60
C VAL A 202 -18.92 -1.29 3.11
N SER A 203 -17.92 -0.53 3.55
CA SER A 203 -17.81 -0.02 4.92
C SER A 203 -18.61 1.27 5.16
N GLY A 204 -19.50 1.67 4.23
CA GLY A 204 -20.39 2.82 4.37
C GLY A 204 -19.73 4.19 4.14
N ARG A 205 -18.51 4.23 3.54
CA ARG A 205 -17.89 5.50 3.18
C ARG A 205 -18.58 6.14 1.98
N GLU A 206 -18.68 7.47 1.97
CA GLU A 206 -19.26 8.20 0.85
C GLU A 206 -18.47 8.03 -0.45
N LEU A 207 -19.20 7.94 -1.58
CA LEU A 207 -18.62 7.75 -2.91
C LEU A 207 -17.56 8.80 -3.26
N ALA A 208 -17.85 10.08 -3.00
CA ALA A 208 -16.91 11.18 -3.29
C ALA A 208 -15.59 11.03 -2.52
N TRP A 209 -15.67 10.63 -1.25
CA TRP A 209 -14.50 10.36 -0.43
C TRP A 209 -13.70 9.17 -0.97
N VAL A 210 -14.38 8.07 -1.33
CA VAL A 210 -13.71 6.86 -1.88
C VAL A 210 -13.03 7.15 -3.20
N LEU A 211 -13.67 7.90 -4.11
CA LEU A 211 -13.06 8.33 -5.37
C LEU A 211 -11.80 9.17 -5.14
N GLY A 212 -11.87 10.11 -4.20
CA GLY A 212 -10.68 10.88 -3.79
C GLY A 212 -9.58 10.00 -3.25
N GLN A 213 -9.91 9.03 -2.39
CA GLN A 213 -8.96 8.07 -1.83
C GLN A 213 -8.31 7.23 -2.93
N ILE A 214 -9.08 6.71 -3.88
CA ILE A 214 -8.55 5.96 -5.03
C ILE A 214 -7.50 6.80 -5.77
N VAL A 215 -7.78 8.07 -6.02
CA VAL A 215 -6.87 8.95 -6.75
C VAL A 215 -5.59 9.21 -5.95
N TRP A 216 -5.69 9.68 -4.70
CA TRP A 216 -4.47 9.98 -3.93
C TRP A 216 -3.66 8.73 -3.60
N ALA A 217 -4.30 7.60 -3.31
CA ALA A 217 -3.61 6.33 -3.07
C ALA A 217 -2.89 5.83 -4.32
N SER A 218 -3.50 5.96 -5.51
CA SER A 218 -2.82 5.67 -6.78
C SER A 218 -1.60 6.56 -6.98
N ILE A 219 -1.69 7.86 -6.69
CA ILE A 219 -0.57 8.80 -6.82
C ILE A 219 0.57 8.44 -5.87
N LEU A 220 0.28 8.18 -4.58
CA LEU A 220 1.29 7.69 -3.63
C LEU A 220 1.84 6.33 -4.05
N GLY A 221 0.98 5.50 -4.63
CA GLY A 221 1.34 4.21 -5.19
C GLY A 221 2.42 4.27 -6.26
N ILE A 222 2.44 5.33 -7.07
CA ILE A 222 3.52 5.60 -8.04
C ILE A 222 4.85 5.81 -7.31
N PHE A 223 4.85 6.61 -6.26
CA PHE A 223 6.06 6.82 -5.46
C PHE A 223 6.57 5.52 -4.82
N TYR A 224 5.70 4.73 -4.20
CA TYR A 224 6.12 3.47 -3.57
C TYR A 224 6.72 2.50 -4.59
N GLY A 225 6.10 2.36 -5.76
CA GLY A 225 6.64 1.55 -6.86
C GLY A 225 8.00 2.06 -7.34
N TYR A 226 8.15 3.38 -7.52
CA TYR A 226 9.42 4.01 -7.88
C TYR A 226 10.49 3.76 -6.82
N LEU A 227 10.16 3.92 -5.53
CA LEU A 227 11.07 3.70 -4.41
C LEU A 227 11.60 2.26 -4.38
N VAL A 228 10.72 1.28 -4.57
CA VAL A 228 11.09 -0.15 -4.61
C VAL A 228 12.01 -0.46 -5.79
N ILE A 229 11.75 0.11 -6.97
CA ILE A 229 12.64 -0.10 -8.13
C ILE A 229 14.01 0.53 -7.89
N ARG A 230 14.07 1.75 -7.33
CA ARG A 230 15.32 2.46 -7.09
C ARG A 230 16.18 1.87 -5.97
N THR A 231 15.58 1.24 -5.00
CA THR A 231 16.29 0.64 -3.85
C THR A 231 16.48 -0.87 -3.99
N GLY A 232 15.72 -1.53 -4.85
CA GLY A 232 15.67 -2.99 -4.91
C GLY A 232 15.04 -3.65 -3.67
N SER A 233 14.41 -2.88 -2.77
CA SER A 233 13.91 -3.33 -1.46
C SER A 233 12.48 -2.85 -1.22
N LEU A 234 11.66 -3.69 -0.59
CA LEU A 234 10.33 -3.30 -0.09
C LEU A 234 10.41 -2.44 1.18
N LEU A 235 11.46 -2.59 1.98
CA LEU A 235 11.56 -2.02 3.32
C LEU A 235 11.29 -0.51 3.38
N PRO A 236 11.86 0.35 2.52
CA PRO A 236 11.58 1.78 2.58
C PRO A 236 10.11 2.10 2.28
N ALA A 237 9.48 1.43 1.30
CA ALA A 237 8.08 1.66 0.96
C ALA A 237 7.15 1.24 2.11
N MET A 238 7.41 0.08 2.73
CA MET A 238 6.68 -0.40 3.90
C MET A 238 6.73 0.61 5.06
N ILE A 239 7.92 1.16 5.35
CA ILE A 239 8.11 2.13 6.44
C ILE A 239 7.37 3.44 6.13
N VAL A 240 7.54 4.00 4.92
CA VAL A 240 6.89 5.27 4.56
C VAL A 240 5.38 5.14 4.55
N HIS A 241 4.86 4.03 4.02
CA HIS A 241 3.42 3.78 3.97
C HIS A 241 2.84 3.59 5.37
N TYR A 242 3.46 2.74 6.19
CA TYR A 242 3.02 2.50 7.57
C TYR A 242 3.02 3.78 8.41
N LEU A 243 4.15 4.49 8.44
CA LEU A 243 4.25 5.75 9.19
C LEU A 243 3.31 6.83 8.64
N GLY A 244 3.14 6.88 7.30
CA GLY A 244 2.19 7.76 6.65
C GLY A 244 0.76 7.52 7.12
N ASN A 245 0.32 6.25 7.18
CA ASN A 245 -1.03 5.90 7.65
C ASN A 245 -1.22 6.18 9.15
N VAL A 246 -0.22 5.90 9.99
CA VAL A 246 -0.25 6.25 11.41
C VAL A 246 -0.41 7.75 11.58
N PHE A 247 0.35 8.54 10.83
CA PHE A 247 0.34 10.00 10.92
C PHE A 247 -0.94 10.62 10.36
N VAL A 248 -1.41 10.17 9.19
CA VAL A 248 -2.70 10.61 8.61
C VAL A 248 -3.87 10.27 9.51
N GLY A 249 -3.87 9.07 10.11
CA GLY A 249 -4.90 8.67 11.07
C GLY A 249 -5.02 9.66 12.23
N SER A 250 -3.90 10.15 12.74
CA SER A 250 -3.86 11.17 13.79
C SER A 250 -4.38 12.53 13.29
N LEU A 251 -3.92 12.98 12.11
CA LEU A 251 -4.33 14.26 11.52
C LEU A 251 -5.82 14.35 11.19
N THR A 252 -6.39 13.31 10.57
CA THR A 252 -7.79 13.32 10.15
C THR A 252 -8.77 13.46 11.31
N SER A 253 -8.36 13.00 12.50
CA SER A 253 -9.14 13.16 13.71
C SER A 253 -9.37 14.63 14.12
N TYR A 254 -8.47 15.52 13.75
CA TYR A 254 -8.48 16.93 14.11
C TYR A 254 -8.96 17.84 12.98
N ILE A 255 -9.01 17.35 11.74
CA ILE A 255 -9.52 18.10 10.59
C ILE A 255 -11.06 18.10 10.56
N GLY A 256 -11.68 17.21 11.33
CA GLY A 256 -13.10 16.95 11.32
C GLY A 256 -13.46 15.78 10.39
N ASP A 257 -14.73 15.47 10.35
CA ASP A 257 -15.19 14.37 9.51
C ASP A 257 -14.96 14.70 8.03
N LEU A 258 -14.02 14.02 7.40
CA LEU A 258 -13.71 14.18 5.97
C LEU A 258 -14.92 13.83 5.08
N ALA A 259 -15.94 13.16 5.62
CA ALA A 259 -17.19 12.86 4.91
C ALA A 259 -17.99 14.12 4.54
N SER A 260 -17.85 15.21 5.29
CA SER A 260 -18.52 16.49 5.03
C SER A 260 -17.76 17.42 4.07
N ILE A 261 -16.68 16.93 3.44
CA ILE A 261 -15.79 17.76 2.63
C ILE A 261 -16.42 18.06 1.27
N GLN A 262 -16.60 19.35 0.98
CA GLN A 262 -16.97 19.83 -0.34
C GLN A 262 -15.88 19.48 -1.38
N VAL A 263 -16.28 19.37 -2.66
CA VAL A 263 -15.38 19.01 -3.78
C VAL A 263 -14.07 19.80 -3.80
N GLN A 264 -14.07 21.06 -3.39
CA GLN A 264 -12.87 21.91 -3.30
C GLN A 264 -11.84 21.41 -2.28
N ALA A 265 -12.30 20.86 -1.15
CA ALA A 265 -11.41 20.25 -0.16
C ALA A 265 -10.82 18.93 -0.66
N LEU A 266 -11.57 18.19 -1.46
CA LEU A 266 -11.07 16.98 -2.11
C LEU A 266 -9.88 17.27 -3.04
N TYR A 267 -9.95 18.35 -3.85
CA TYR A 267 -8.80 18.80 -4.65
C TYR A 267 -7.59 19.16 -3.79
N GLY A 268 -7.81 19.90 -2.68
CA GLY A 268 -6.75 20.22 -1.72
C GLY A 268 -6.10 18.97 -1.12
N ILE A 269 -6.90 17.96 -0.78
CA ILE A 269 -6.41 16.69 -0.26
C ILE A 269 -5.61 15.95 -1.33
N VAL A 270 -6.14 15.77 -2.53
CA VAL A 270 -5.42 15.10 -3.63
C VAL A 270 -4.08 15.80 -3.90
N PHE A 271 -4.04 17.12 -3.90
CA PHE A 271 -2.81 17.88 -4.09
C PHE A 271 -1.85 17.73 -2.91
N SER A 272 -2.30 18.02 -1.68
CA SER A 272 -1.43 18.09 -0.49
C SER A 272 -1.02 16.71 0.05
N PHE A 273 -1.87 15.70 -0.10
CA PHE A 273 -1.62 14.34 0.37
C PHE A 273 -1.14 13.40 -0.73
N GLY A 274 -1.36 13.73 -1.98
CA GLY A 274 -1.00 12.93 -3.14
C GLY A 274 0.10 13.56 -3.99
N LEU A 275 -0.23 14.53 -4.82
CA LEU A 275 0.65 15.05 -5.89
C LEU A 275 1.92 15.72 -5.36
N LEU A 276 1.78 16.65 -4.42
CA LEU A 276 2.92 17.40 -3.89
C LEU A 276 3.93 16.49 -3.17
N PRO A 277 3.54 15.69 -2.17
CA PRO A 277 4.49 14.81 -1.51
C PRO A 277 5.09 13.78 -2.46
N THR A 278 4.31 13.18 -3.35
CA THR A 278 4.82 12.22 -4.36
C THR A 278 5.91 12.84 -5.22
N SER A 279 5.67 14.04 -5.74
CA SER A 279 6.65 14.74 -6.59
C SER A 279 7.95 15.04 -5.82
N LEU A 280 7.83 15.56 -4.60
CA LEU A 280 9.00 15.88 -3.76
C LEU A 280 9.77 14.62 -3.35
N MET A 281 9.07 13.54 -2.97
CA MET A 281 9.71 12.29 -2.58
C MET A 281 10.39 11.58 -3.76
N ILE A 282 9.84 11.65 -4.99
CA ILE A 282 10.48 11.14 -6.20
C ILE A 282 11.77 11.92 -6.48
N LEU A 283 11.71 13.26 -6.44
CA LEU A 283 12.89 14.11 -6.62
C LEU A 283 13.96 13.83 -5.56
N TRP A 284 13.55 13.73 -4.30
CA TRP A 284 14.44 13.38 -3.20
C TRP A 284 15.07 12.00 -3.37
N THR A 285 14.28 10.98 -3.69
CA THR A 285 14.79 9.62 -3.93
C THR A 285 15.81 9.61 -5.07
N ARG A 286 15.52 10.33 -6.18
CA ARG A 286 16.46 10.45 -7.31
C ARG A 286 17.78 11.09 -6.88
N PHE A 287 17.72 12.17 -6.11
CA PHE A 287 18.91 12.86 -5.59
C PHE A 287 19.69 11.96 -4.62
N PHE A 288 19.01 11.31 -3.70
CA PHE A 288 19.59 10.44 -2.70
C PHE A 288 20.30 9.25 -3.35
N THR A 289 19.63 8.55 -4.27
CA THR A 289 20.19 7.37 -4.95
C THR A 289 21.33 7.71 -5.92
N ALA A 290 21.36 8.93 -6.47
CA ALA A 290 22.47 9.41 -7.28
C ALA A 290 23.74 9.62 -6.44
N ARG A 291 23.61 10.02 -5.17
CA ARG A 291 24.74 10.26 -4.26
C ARG A 291 25.11 9.04 -3.43
N MET A 292 24.16 8.19 -3.15
CA MET A 292 24.32 6.97 -2.35
C MET A 292 23.67 5.79 -3.10
N PRO A 293 24.31 5.30 -4.17
CA PRO A 293 23.73 4.24 -4.97
C PRO A 293 23.55 2.96 -4.14
N PHE A 294 22.42 2.29 -4.36
CA PHE A 294 22.21 0.94 -3.88
C PHE A 294 22.83 0.00 -4.92
N SER A 295 23.79 -0.82 -4.52
CA SER A 295 24.31 -1.88 -5.39
C SER A 295 23.17 -2.86 -5.65
N VAL A 296 22.68 -2.89 -6.88
CA VAL A 296 21.80 -3.97 -7.35
C VAL A 296 22.73 -5.11 -7.72
N GLU A 297 23.05 -5.98 -6.73
CA GLU A 297 23.65 -7.29 -7.01
C GLU A 297 22.59 -8.30 -7.44
#